data_7f7d377fa95c5f6748e734aff54bb48c
#
_entry.id   7f7d377fa95c5f6748e734aff54bb48c
#
_cell.length_a   1.000
_cell.length_b   1.000
_cell.length_c   1.000
_cell.angle_alpha   90.00
_cell.angle_beta   90.00
_cell.angle_gamma   90.00
#
_symmetry.space_group_name_H-M   'P 1'
#
loop_
_entity.id
_entity.type
_entity.pdbx_description
1 polymer ?
#
loop_
_entity_poly.entity_id
_entity_poly.type
_entity_poly.pdbx_seq_one_letter_code
_entity_poly.pdbx_strand_id
1 'polypeptide(L)'
;MPVSRPTAAIVVYFEAISGQVSAVMEPPTLAAKLGTTTHLSPLLRKARRLGLGPRELEILAVQRGCRHYSNGTEPEQPLASEREFSNEELAIALLSTALRYDPHSIRCGAAMLSADGNDPRRLARMAVMERCVVPVRHVAEAGRRYEPENRFWTELLDSLPPAPSPKSGVLPHSTRFVAMTGFTRQGPGLVVEWQRPIAPRHKKAA
;
A
#
# COMPACT_ATOMS: atom_id res chain seq x y z
N MET A 1 51.32 -69.37 15.27
CA MET A 1 50.55 -68.83 14.09
C MET A 1 49.78 -67.65 14.53
N PRO A 2 50.11 -66.38 14.16
CA PRO A 2 49.30 -65.21 14.48
C PRO A 2 48.36 -64.89 13.32
N VAL A 3 47.10 -64.64 13.66
CA VAL A 3 46.03 -64.30 12.75
C VAL A 3 46.11 -62.79 12.55
N SER A 4 46.38 -62.37 11.31
CA SER A 4 46.28 -60.97 10.87
C SER A 4 44.80 -60.47 10.82
N ARG A 5 44.49 -59.33 11.47
CA ARG A 5 43.24 -58.61 11.34
C ARG A 5 43.38 -57.58 10.19
N PRO A 6 42.42 -57.46 9.34
CA PRO A 6 42.43 -56.38 8.35
C PRO A 6 42.01 -55.02 8.98
N THR A 7 42.79 -54.00 8.72
CA THR A 7 42.52 -52.61 9.06
C THR A 7 41.44 -52.05 8.17
N ALA A 8 40.29 -51.68 8.75
CA ALA A 8 39.21 -51.02 8.02
C ALA A 8 39.60 -49.57 7.74
N ALA A 9 39.73 -49.21 6.48
CA ALA A 9 39.89 -47.84 6.02
C ALA A 9 38.55 -47.14 6.12
N ILE A 10 38.47 -46.11 6.98
CA ILE A 10 37.32 -45.20 7.05
C ILE A 10 37.48 -44.22 5.89
N VAL A 11 36.65 -44.40 4.85
CA VAL A 11 36.50 -43.43 3.78
C VAL A 11 35.51 -42.37 4.30
N VAL A 12 36.03 -41.19 4.63
CA VAL A 12 35.21 -40.01 4.97
C VAL A 12 34.77 -39.40 3.66
N TYR A 13 33.50 -39.59 3.30
CA TYR A 13 32.84 -38.81 2.24
C TYR A 13 32.57 -37.41 2.76
N PHE A 14 33.31 -36.43 2.27
CA PHE A 14 32.93 -35.02 2.34
C PHE A 14 31.85 -34.80 1.28
N GLU A 15 30.62 -34.85 1.68
CA GLU A 15 29.55 -34.23 0.90
C GLU A 15 29.73 -32.70 0.96
N ALA A 16 30.21 -32.13 -0.13
CA ALA A 16 30.19 -30.70 -0.36
C ALA A 16 28.70 -30.31 -0.51
N ILE A 17 28.08 -29.87 0.57
CA ILE A 17 26.77 -29.19 0.53
C ILE A 17 27.00 -27.88 -0.23
N SER A 18 26.78 -27.92 -1.54
CA SER A 18 26.67 -26.73 -2.37
C SER A 18 25.41 -25.98 -1.94
N GLY A 19 25.57 -25.11 -0.94
CA GLY A 19 24.54 -24.21 -0.49
C GLY A 19 24.23 -23.19 -1.59
N GLN A 20 23.34 -23.54 -2.52
CA GLN A 20 22.65 -22.55 -3.31
C GLN A 20 21.80 -21.72 -2.36
N VAL A 21 22.38 -20.62 -1.86
CA VAL A 21 21.61 -19.53 -1.27
C VAL A 21 20.79 -18.95 -2.41
N SER A 22 19.55 -19.44 -2.58
CA SER A 22 18.55 -18.76 -3.41
C SER A 22 18.40 -17.36 -2.83
N ALA A 23 19.02 -16.39 -3.48
CA ALA A 23 18.78 -15.00 -3.17
C ALA A 23 17.29 -14.75 -3.40
N VAL A 24 16.54 -14.67 -2.32
CA VAL A 24 15.12 -14.28 -2.37
C VAL A 24 15.14 -12.85 -2.91
N MET A 25 14.86 -12.69 -4.22
CA MET A 25 14.77 -11.38 -4.84
C MET A 25 13.61 -10.63 -4.16
N GLU A 26 13.98 -9.63 -3.37
CA GLU A 26 12.95 -8.76 -2.80
C GLU A 26 12.10 -8.11 -3.91
N PRO A 27 10.78 -8.09 -3.74
CA PRO A 27 9.91 -7.46 -4.74
C PRO A 27 10.33 -5.99 -4.92
N PRO A 28 10.31 -5.48 -6.17
CA PRO A 28 10.74 -4.12 -6.47
C PRO A 28 9.83 -3.10 -5.78
N THR A 29 10.36 -1.91 -5.49
CA THR A 29 9.56 -0.78 -5.02
C THR A 29 8.63 -0.26 -6.12
N LEU A 30 7.59 0.48 -5.75
CA LEU A 30 6.75 1.17 -6.72
C LEU A 30 7.55 2.17 -7.57
N ALA A 31 8.54 2.85 -6.98
CA ALA A 31 9.47 3.72 -7.72
C ALA A 31 10.19 2.96 -8.85
N ALA A 32 10.73 1.78 -8.56
CA ALA A 32 11.39 0.95 -9.57
C ALA A 32 10.42 0.54 -10.70
N LYS A 33 9.18 0.21 -10.38
CA LYS A 33 8.13 -0.10 -11.37
C LYS A 33 7.77 1.11 -12.26
N LEU A 34 7.78 2.30 -11.68
CA LEU A 34 7.52 3.55 -12.40
C LEU A 34 8.74 4.06 -13.17
N GLY A 35 9.91 3.44 -13.03
CA GLY A 35 11.16 3.89 -13.63
C GLY A 35 11.74 5.15 -12.99
N THR A 36 11.43 5.38 -11.70
CA THR A 36 11.94 6.50 -10.91
C THR A 36 12.86 6.02 -9.81
N THR A 37 13.64 6.95 -9.24
CA THR A 37 14.54 6.63 -8.12
C THR A 37 13.78 6.52 -6.80
N THR A 38 14.11 5.50 -6.01
CA THR A 38 13.63 5.38 -4.64
C THR A 38 14.16 6.54 -3.80
N HIS A 39 13.34 7.07 -2.91
CA HIS A 39 13.71 8.16 -2.01
C HIS A 39 13.39 7.79 -0.56
N LEU A 40 13.97 8.54 0.35
CA LEU A 40 13.68 8.40 1.78
C LEU A 40 12.41 9.19 2.12
N SER A 41 11.29 8.48 2.34
CA SER A 41 10.00 9.08 2.68
C SER A 41 9.96 9.51 4.15
N PRO A 42 9.79 10.81 4.47
CA PRO A 42 9.55 11.29 5.82
C PRO A 42 8.30 10.67 6.44
N LEU A 43 7.25 10.48 5.65
CA LEU A 43 5.98 9.93 6.10
C LEU A 43 6.11 8.45 6.49
N LEU A 44 6.80 7.65 5.69
CA LEU A 44 7.07 6.26 6.06
C LEU A 44 7.98 6.14 7.27
N ARG A 45 8.89 7.08 7.50
CA ARG A 45 9.66 7.13 8.75
C ARG A 45 8.79 7.47 9.95
N LYS A 46 7.83 8.39 9.78
CA LYS A 46 6.82 8.68 10.81
C LYS A 46 5.99 7.44 11.12
N ALA A 47 5.46 6.76 10.09
CA ALA A 47 4.71 5.53 10.23
C ALA A 47 5.49 4.47 11.02
N ARG A 48 6.74 4.21 10.65
CA ARG A 48 7.61 3.25 11.36
C ARG A 48 7.81 3.59 12.84
N ARG A 49 7.95 4.88 13.20
CA ARG A 49 8.06 5.31 14.60
C ARG A 49 6.79 5.02 15.40
N LEU A 50 5.64 4.95 14.74
CA LEU A 50 4.35 4.58 15.32
C LEU A 50 4.09 3.05 15.26
N GLY A 51 5.08 2.25 14.85
CA GLY A 51 4.93 0.80 14.69
C GLY A 51 4.16 0.39 13.44
N LEU A 52 3.94 1.30 12.48
CA LEU A 52 3.19 1.05 11.27
C LEU A 52 4.13 0.68 10.11
N GLY A 53 4.25 -0.62 9.83
CA GLY A 53 4.83 -1.15 8.60
C GLY A 53 3.80 -1.17 7.45
N PRO A 54 4.17 -1.72 6.28
CA PRO A 54 3.26 -1.78 5.13
C PRO A 54 1.94 -2.48 5.42
N ARG A 55 1.98 -3.61 6.14
CA ARG A 55 0.78 -4.37 6.51
C ARG A 55 -0.08 -3.61 7.53
N GLU A 56 0.54 -2.98 8.51
CA GLU A 56 -0.17 -2.19 9.52
C GLU A 56 -0.85 -0.97 8.92
N LEU A 57 -0.28 -0.37 7.85
CA LEU A 57 -0.94 0.72 7.09
C LEU A 57 -2.22 0.22 6.40
N GLU A 58 -2.22 -0.99 5.83
CA GLU A 58 -3.41 -1.60 5.24
C GLU A 58 -4.46 -1.92 6.30
N ILE A 59 -4.07 -2.51 7.42
CA ILE A 59 -4.94 -2.77 8.56
C ILE A 59 -5.56 -1.46 9.07
N LEU A 60 -4.76 -0.40 9.20
CA LEU A 60 -5.25 0.92 9.61
C LEU A 60 -6.27 1.47 8.62
N ALA A 61 -6.09 1.26 7.30
CA ALA A 61 -7.07 1.66 6.30
C ALA A 61 -8.41 0.91 6.48
N VAL A 62 -8.36 -0.39 6.78
CA VAL A 62 -9.55 -1.20 7.09
C VAL A 62 -10.25 -0.67 8.34
N GLN A 63 -9.52 -0.40 9.41
CA GLN A 63 -10.06 0.16 10.65
C GLN A 63 -10.72 1.53 10.44
N ARG A 64 -10.24 2.32 9.47
CA ARG A 64 -10.77 3.64 9.11
C ARG A 64 -11.87 3.62 8.06
N GLY A 65 -12.37 2.46 7.67
CA GLY A 65 -13.55 2.32 6.83
C GLY A 65 -13.36 1.57 5.53
N CYS A 66 -12.13 1.18 5.13
CA CYS A 66 -11.91 0.34 3.97
C CYS A 66 -12.28 -1.15 4.24
N ARG A 67 -13.42 -1.39 4.86
CA ARG A 67 -13.86 -2.72 5.33
C ARG A 67 -13.90 -3.79 4.24
N HIS A 68 -14.09 -3.41 2.99
CA HIS A 68 -14.09 -4.32 1.84
C HIS A 68 -12.70 -4.93 1.55
N TYR A 69 -11.65 -4.43 2.19
CA TYR A 69 -10.30 -4.99 2.16
C TYR A 69 -9.94 -5.79 3.41
N SER A 70 -10.90 -5.93 4.37
CA SER A 70 -10.72 -6.76 5.56
C SER A 70 -10.52 -8.22 5.20
N ASN A 71 -9.60 -8.86 5.89
CA ASN A 71 -9.40 -10.30 5.88
C ASN A 71 -9.88 -10.97 7.18
N GLY A 72 -10.51 -10.20 8.08
CA GLY A 72 -11.05 -10.67 9.35
C GLY A 72 -10.00 -10.93 10.44
N THR A 73 -8.75 -10.51 10.23
CA THR A 73 -7.65 -10.69 11.21
C THR A 73 -7.18 -9.37 11.83
N GLU A 74 -7.91 -8.29 11.57
CA GLU A 74 -7.54 -6.98 12.08
C GLU A 74 -7.77 -6.90 13.59
N PRO A 75 -6.84 -6.29 14.37
CA PRO A 75 -7.01 -6.10 15.79
C PRO A 75 -8.21 -5.17 16.07
N GLU A 76 -8.93 -5.41 17.16
CA GLU A 76 -10.08 -4.58 17.55
C GLU A 76 -9.66 -3.15 17.94
N GLN A 77 -8.46 -3.01 18.52
CA GLN A 77 -7.94 -1.70 18.92
C GLN A 77 -7.32 -0.98 17.73
N PRO A 78 -7.57 0.34 17.57
CA PRO A 78 -6.94 1.14 16.53
C PRO A 78 -5.42 1.14 16.67
N LEU A 79 -4.71 0.95 15.56
CA LEU A 79 -3.23 0.94 15.52
C LEU A 79 -2.63 2.32 15.75
N ALA A 80 -3.34 3.39 15.36
CA ALA A 80 -2.92 4.77 15.57
C ALA A 80 -4.13 5.69 15.63
N SER A 81 -4.03 6.77 16.44
CA SER A 81 -5.03 7.81 16.47
C SER A 81 -4.94 8.71 15.23
N GLU A 82 -6.02 9.46 14.93
CA GLU A 82 -5.99 10.45 13.85
C GLU A 82 -5.02 11.60 14.14
N ARG A 83 -4.76 11.91 15.40
CA ARG A 83 -3.76 12.92 15.78
C ARG A 83 -2.34 12.48 15.46
N GLU A 84 -2.10 11.17 15.56
CA GLU A 84 -0.79 10.60 15.28
C GLU A 84 -0.58 10.39 13.78
N PHE A 85 -1.62 9.95 13.04
CA PHE A 85 -1.54 9.62 11.63
C PHE A 85 -2.90 9.89 10.95
N SER A 86 -2.99 10.96 10.17
CA SER A 86 -4.25 11.38 9.54
C SER A 86 -4.66 10.51 8.36
N ASN A 87 -5.91 10.65 7.89
CA ASN A 87 -6.39 9.92 6.71
C ASN A 87 -5.62 10.32 5.44
N GLU A 88 -5.27 11.61 5.30
CA GLU A 88 -4.44 12.05 4.18
C GLU A 88 -3.02 11.47 4.26
N GLU A 89 -2.43 11.43 5.47
CA GLU A 89 -1.13 10.78 5.66
C GLU A 89 -1.18 9.30 5.31
N LEU A 90 -2.26 8.61 5.69
CA LEU A 90 -2.47 7.19 5.36
C LEU A 90 -2.62 6.96 3.86
N ALA A 91 -3.44 7.77 3.18
CA ALA A 91 -3.61 7.70 1.74
C ALA A 91 -2.27 7.86 1.00
N ILE A 92 -1.50 8.88 1.37
CA ILE A 92 -0.20 9.18 0.76
C ILE A 92 0.85 8.11 1.11
N ALA A 93 0.86 7.59 2.34
CA ALA A 93 1.76 6.52 2.74
C ALA A 93 1.53 5.24 1.92
N LEU A 94 0.27 4.83 1.74
CA LEU A 94 -0.11 3.66 0.94
C LEU A 94 0.19 3.83 -0.57
N LEU A 95 0.20 5.06 -1.07
CA LEU A 95 0.56 5.40 -2.46
C LEU A 95 2.05 5.76 -2.61
N SER A 96 2.84 5.68 -1.54
CA SER A 96 4.26 6.05 -1.57
C SER A 96 5.06 5.19 -2.53
N THR A 97 5.83 5.84 -3.41
CA THR A 97 6.71 5.16 -4.35
C THR A 97 7.90 4.45 -3.68
N ALA A 98 8.16 4.75 -2.40
CA ALA A 98 9.19 4.08 -1.60
C ALA A 98 8.74 2.74 -0.99
N LEU A 99 7.43 2.42 -1.03
CA LEU A 99 6.95 1.10 -0.63
C LEU A 99 7.31 0.03 -1.66
N ARG A 100 7.36 -1.21 -1.21
CA ARG A 100 7.36 -2.36 -2.11
C ARG A 100 6.12 -2.30 -2.98
N TYR A 101 6.27 -2.68 -4.24
CA TYR A 101 5.15 -2.72 -5.16
C TYR A 101 4.11 -3.76 -4.72
N ASP A 102 2.96 -3.27 -4.33
CA ASP A 102 1.79 -4.08 -4.02
C ASP A 102 0.52 -3.42 -4.56
N PRO A 103 -0.18 -4.06 -5.53
CA PRO A 103 -1.45 -3.58 -6.04
C PRO A 103 -2.54 -3.46 -4.97
N HIS A 104 -2.47 -4.23 -3.88
CA HIS A 104 -3.43 -4.14 -2.77
C HIS A 104 -3.26 -2.84 -2.00
N SER A 105 -2.04 -2.52 -1.56
CA SER A 105 -1.71 -1.24 -0.91
C SER A 105 -2.16 -0.05 -1.75
N ILE A 106 -1.93 -0.09 -3.08
CA ILE A 106 -2.34 0.99 -3.99
C ILE A 106 -3.87 1.15 -4.00
N ARG A 107 -4.63 0.05 -3.98
CA ARG A 107 -6.11 0.10 -3.93
C ARG A 107 -6.62 0.62 -2.58
N CYS A 108 -6.01 0.20 -1.48
CA CYS A 108 -6.30 0.77 -0.16
C CYS A 108 -6.01 2.27 -0.13
N GLY A 109 -4.87 2.70 -0.67
CA GLY A 109 -4.49 4.10 -0.80
C GLY A 109 -5.49 4.91 -1.64
N ALA A 110 -5.98 4.35 -2.76
CA ALA A 110 -7.01 4.98 -3.58
C ALA A 110 -8.33 5.17 -2.81
N ALA A 111 -8.75 4.18 -2.03
CA ALA A 111 -9.93 4.28 -1.18
C ALA A 111 -9.76 5.34 -0.08
N MET A 112 -8.61 5.36 0.59
CA MET A 112 -8.30 6.36 1.62
C MET A 112 -8.16 7.77 1.04
N LEU A 113 -7.67 7.91 -0.20
CA LEU A 113 -7.59 9.20 -0.89
C LEU A 113 -8.98 9.84 -1.05
N SER A 114 -10.01 9.01 -1.30
CA SER A 114 -11.40 9.45 -1.44
C SER A 114 -12.15 9.60 -0.11
N ALA A 115 -11.50 9.40 1.05
CA ALA A 115 -12.16 9.51 2.34
C ALA A 115 -12.75 10.91 2.57
N ASP A 116 -13.92 10.93 3.22
CA ASP A 116 -14.58 12.19 3.54
C ASP A 116 -13.73 13.05 4.47
N GLY A 117 -13.74 14.36 4.23
CA GLY A 117 -12.99 15.33 5.04
C GLY A 117 -11.54 15.51 4.65
N ASN A 118 -11.02 14.78 3.67
CA ASN A 118 -9.69 15.04 3.12
C ASN A 118 -9.64 16.39 2.40
N ASP A 119 -8.55 17.14 2.59
CA ASP A 119 -8.26 18.39 1.89
C ASP A 119 -7.46 18.11 0.61
N PRO A 120 -8.01 18.38 -0.60
CA PRO A 120 -7.32 18.11 -1.87
C PRO A 120 -6.01 18.87 -2.02
N ARG A 121 -5.91 20.11 -1.52
CA ARG A 121 -4.69 20.92 -1.58
C ARG A 121 -3.62 20.38 -0.66
N ARG A 122 -4.00 19.92 0.53
CA ARG A 122 -3.09 19.26 1.47
C ARG A 122 -2.55 17.96 0.89
N LEU A 123 -3.42 17.13 0.33
CA LEU A 123 -3.02 15.89 -0.36
C LEU A 123 -2.04 16.16 -1.50
N ALA A 124 -2.30 17.17 -2.33
CA ALA A 124 -1.40 17.54 -3.42
C ALA A 124 0.00 17.94 -2.90
N ARG A 125 0.07 18.79 -1.87
CA ARG A 125 1.36 19.17 -1.24
C ARG A 125 2.10 17.94 -0.70
N MET A 126 1.39 17.05 -0.02
CA MET A 126 1.99 15.83 0.52
C MET A 126 2.46 14.90 -0.60
N ALA A 127 1.70 14.76 -1.68
CA ALA A 127 2.09 13.95 -2.84
C ALA A 127 3.40 14.45 -3.49
N VAL A 128 3.60 15.76 -3.55
CA VAL A 128 4.85 16.36 -4.03
C VAL A 128 6.00 16.08 -3.07
N MET A 129 5.81 16.31 -1.77
CA MET A 129 6.84 16.08 -0.74
C MET A 129 7.27 14.61 -0.69
N GLU A 130 6.32 13.69 -0.84
CA GLU A 130 6.53 12.24 -0.79
C GLU A 130 6.83 11.63 -2.18
N ARG A 131 7.02 12.46 -3.21
CA ARG A 131 7.35 12.04 -4.60
C ARG A 131 6.40 10.99 -5.17
N CYS A 132 5.12 11.02 -4.78
CA CYS A 132 4.09 10.09 -5.25
C CYS A 132 3.01 10.76 -6.13
N VAL A 133 3.37 11.84 -6.82
CA VAL A 133 2.46 12.57 -7.71
C VAL A 133 1.84 11.66 -8.79
N VAL A 134 2.65 10.76 -9.38
CA VAL A 134 2.17 9.85 -10.45
C VAL A 134 1.03 8.95 -9.98
N PRO A 135 1.17 8.15 -8.90
CA PRO A 135 0.06 7.31 -8.44
C PRO A 135 -1.13 8.13 -7.93
N VAL A 136 -0.92 9.26 -7.25
CA VAL A 136 -2.01 10.12 -6.79
C VAL A 136 -2.80 10.70 -7.97
N ARG A 137 -2.11 11.21 -8.99
CA ARG A 137 -2.74 11.69 -10.23
C ARG A 137 -3.54 10.61 -10.94
N HIS A 138 -2.97 9.42 -11.07
CA HIS A 138 -3.65 8.27 -11.69
C HIS A 138 -4.98 7.93 -10.98
N VAL A 139 -4.99 7.94 -9.65
CA VAL A 139 -6.21 7.73 -8.86
C VAL A 139 -7.18 8.91 -9.04
N ALA A 140 -6.70 10.15 -8.97
CA ALA A 140 -7.54 11.34 -9.10
C ALA A 140 -8.18 11.47 -10.50
N GLU A 141 -7.46 11.10 -11.56
CA GLU A 141 -8.00 11.05 -12.93
C GLU A 141 -9.10 9.99 -13.06
N ALA A 142 -8.93 8.84 -12.39
CA ALA A 142 -9.99 7.85 -12.29
C ALA A 142 -11.19 8.41 -11.52
N GLY A 143 -10.97 9.03 -10.36
CA GLY A 143 -12.02 9.65 -9.55
C GLY A 143 -12.85 10.66 -10.34
N ARG A 144 -12.20 11.59 -11.02
CA ARG A 144 -12.89 12.59 -11.87
C ARG A 144 -13.71 11.94 -12.98
N ARG A 145 -13.28 10.81 -13.52
CA ARG A 145 -14.02 10.09 -14.57
C ARG A 145 -15.28 9.41 -14.03
N TYR A 146 -15.22 8.83 -12.84
CA TYR A 146 -16.33 8.08 -12.24
C TYR A 146 -17.27 8.95 -11.40
N GLU A 147 -16.76 10.07 -10.86
CA GLU A 147 -17.50 11.03 -10.06
C GLU A 147 -17.31 12.45 -10.64
N PRO A 148 -17.79 12.75 -11.85
CA PRO A 148 -17.52 14.04 -12.52
C PRO A 148 -18.04 15.24 -11.75
N GLU A 149 -19.14 15.08 -11.00
CA GLU A 149 -19.72 16.14 -10.17
C GLU A 149 -18.99 16.39 -8.85
N ASN A 150 -18.09 15.50 -8.47
CA ASN A 150 -17.31 15.63 -7.24
C ASN A 150 -16.12 16.57 -7.46
N ARG A 151 -16.26 17.80 -7.01
CA ARG A 151 -15.22 18.86 -7.13
C ARG A 151 -13.90 18.48 -6.49
N PHE A 152 -13.90 17.60 -5.50
CA PHE A 152 -12.69 17.14 -4.83
C PHE A 152 -11.62 16.63 -5.82
N TRP A 153 -12.03 15.82 -6.79
CA TRP A 153 -11.11 15.26 -7.78
C TRP A 153 -10.52 16.32 -8.72
N THR A 154 -11.34 17.28 -9.12
CA THR A 154 -10.89 18.40 -9.96
C THR A 154 -9.92 19.28 -9.19
N GLU A 155 -10.25 19.68 -7.96
CA GLU A 155 -9.37 20.48 -7.11
C GLU A 155 -8.05 19.78 -6.79
N LEU A 156 -8.07 18.47 -6.56
CA LEU A 156 -6.85 17.67 -6.35
C LEU A 156 -5.97 17.69 -7.61
N LEU A 157 -6.55 17.44 -8.79
CA LEU A 157 -5.81 17.44 -10.06
C LEU A 157 -5.22 18.79 -10.41
N ASP A 158 -5.96 19.88 -10.17
CA ASP A 158 -5.51 21.25 -10.43
C ASP A 158 -4.39 21.67 -9.47
N SER A 159 -4.36 21.09 -8.27
CA SER A 159 -3.32 21.33 -7.25
C SER A 159 -2.07 20.49 -7.45
N LEU A 160 -2.14 19.42 -8.24
CA LEU A 160 -1.00 18.53 -8.51
C LEU A 160 -0.19 19.04 -9.73
N PRO A 161 1.14 19.01 -9.67
CA PRO A 161 1.95 19.28 -10.84
C PRO A 161 1.69 18.26 -11.95
N PRO A 162 1.94 18.62 -13.23
CA PRO A 162 1.86 17.68 -14.32
C PRO A 162 2.85 16.52 -14.10
N ALA A 163 2.44 15.32 -14.44
CA ALA A 163 3.25 14.13 -14.33
C ALA A 163 3.00 13.20 -15.52
N PRO A 164 4.01 12.42 -15.93
CA PRO A 164 3.84 11.45 -17.02
C PRO A 164 2.83 10.37 -16.61
N SER A 165 2.05 9.91 -17.57
CA SER A 165 1.19 8.74 -17.36
C SER A 165 2.06 7.50 -17.08
N PRO A 166 1.69 6.67 -16.11
CA PRO A 166 2.40 5.44 -15.83
C PRO A 166 2.31 4.48 -17.02
N LYS A 167 3.33 3.65 -17.23
CA LYS A 167 3.26 2.58 -18.22
C LYS A 167 2.07 1.67 -17.91
N SER A 168 1.42 1.17 -18.97
CA SER A 168 0.30 0.23 -18.84
C SER A 168 0.68 -0.97 -17.95
N GLY A 169 -0.22 -1.35 -17.05
CA GLY A 169 -0.02 -2.48 -16.15
C GLY A 169 0.84 -2.22 -14.91
N VAL A 170 1.46 -1.03 -14.77
CA VAL A 170 2.23 -0.68 -13.56
C VAL A 170 1.29 -0.32 -12.40
N LEU A 171 0.29 0.51 -12.66
CA LEU A 171 -0.72 0.81 -11.64
C LEU A 171 -2.01 0.02 -11.92
N PRO A 172 -2.79 -0.33 -10.89
CA PRO A 172 -4.07 -0.97 -11.08
C PRO A 172 -4.97 -0.15 -12.02
N HIS A 173 -5.66 -0.82 -12.93
CA HIS A 173 -6.64 -0.16 -13.79
C HIS A 173 -7.76 0.45 -12.95
N SER A 174 -8.34 1.58 -13.40
CA SER A 174 -9.38 2.32 -12.67
C SER A 174 -10.58 1.46 -12.25
N THR A 175 -10.94 0.45 -13.04
CA THR A 175 -12.00 -0.52 -12.70
C THR A 175 -11.68 -1.41 -11.49
N ARG A 176 -10.45 -1.38 -10.99
CA ARG A 176 -10.04 -2.09 -9.77
C ARG A 176 -10.11 -1.22 -8.51
N PHE A 177 -10.42 0.05 -8.66
CA PHE A 177 -10.63 0.97 -7.54
C PHE A 177 -12.09 0.93 -7.12
N VAL A 178 -12.36 0.26 -6.01
CA VAL A 178 -13.73 0.16 -5.47
C VAL A 178 -14.32 1.55 -5.21
N ALA A 179 -13.48 2.50 -4.77
CA ALA A 179 -13.87 3.89 -4.59
C ALA A 179 -14.45 4.56 -5.86
N MET A 180 -14.17 4.00 -7.03
CA MET A 180 -14.63 4.53 -8.32
C MET A 180 -15.81 3.73 -8.87
N THR A 181 -15.80 2.42 -8.67
CA THR A 181 -16.82 1.53 -9.24
C THR A 181 -18.06 1.40 -8.36
N GLY A 182 -17.97 1.80 -7.08
CA GLY A 182 -19.05 1.66 -6.10
C GLY A 182 -19.30 0.25 -5.60
N PHE A 183 -18.61 -0.76 -6.13
CA PHE A 183 -18.74 -2.15 -5.71
C PHE A 183 -17.44 -2.94 -5.84
N THR A 184 -17.34 -4.04 -5.12
CA THR A 184 -16.23 -5.01 -5.23
C THR A 184 -16.76 -6.44 -5.23
N ARG A 185 -15.97 -7.36 -5.79
CA ARG A 185 -16.23 -8.79 -5.67
C ARG A 185 -15.47 -9.34 -4.46
N GLN A 186 -16.18 -9.97 -3.55
CA GLN A 186 -15.61 -10.84 -2.54
C GLN A 186 -15.88 -12.28 -2.92
N GLY A 187 -14.82 -13.02 -3.32
CA GLY A 187 -14.96 -14.38 -3.81
C GLY A 187 -15.74 -14.52 -5.14
N PRO A 188 -16.00 -15.74 -5.59
CA PRO A 188 -16.77 -15.97 -6.80
C PRO A 188 -18.26 -15.66 -6.55
N GLY A 189 -18.70 -14.51 -6.99
CA GLY A 189 -20.13 -14.16 -7.05
C GLY A 189 -20.64 -13.18 -6.00
N LEU A 190 -19.91 -12.86 -4.94
CA LEU A 190 -20.34 -11.89 -3.95
C LEU A 190 -19.96 -10.48 -4.38
N VAL A 191 -20.95 -9.59 -4.56
CA VAL A 191 -20.77 -8.17 -4.82
C VAL A 191 -21.16 -7.44 -3.55
N VAL A 192 -20.20 -6.74 -2.94
CA VAL A 192 -20.42 -5.91 -1.75
C VAL A 192 -20.41 -4.45 -2.19
N GLU A 193 -21.46 -3.72 -1.82
CA GLU A 193 -21.52 -2.29 -2.04
C GLU A 193 -20.41 -1.58 -1.24
N TRP A 194 -19.68 -0.69 -1.91
CA TRP A 194 -18.60 0.05 -1.28
C TRP A 194 -19.15 1.25 -0.49
N GLN A 195 -18.65 1.40 0.72
CA GLN A 195 -18.89 2.58 1.53
C GLN A 195 -17.61 3.40 1.61
N ARG A 196 -17.72 4.69 1.30
CA ARG A 196 -16.58 5.62 1.42
C ARG A 196 -16.10 5.67 2.87
N PRO A 197 -14.78 5.62 3.11
CA PRO A 197 -14.24 5.78 4.46
C PRO A 197 -14.67 7.13 5.05
N ILE A 198 -15.29 7.11 6.19
CA ILE A 198 -15.74 8.30 6.93
C ILE A 198 -14.74 8.55 8.04
N ALA A 199 -14.34 9.81 8.22
CA ALA A 199 -13.55 10.19 9.38
C ALA A 199 -14.27 9.77 10.66
N PRO A 200 -13.61 9.10 11.62
CA PRO A 200 -14.24 8.71 12.87
C PRO A 200 -14.82 9.97 13.52
N ARG A 201 -16.11 9.92 13.83
CA ARG A 201 -16.75 11.02 14.57
C ARG A 201 -16.10 11.07 15.94
N HIS A 202 -15.33 12.12 16.24
CA HIS A 202 -14.87 12.37 17.59
C HIS A 202 -16.11 12.41 18.48
N LYS A 203 -16.27 11.44 19.38
CA LYS A 203 -17.18 11.63 20.51
C LYS A 203 -16.68 12.89 21.22
N LYS A 204 -17.41 14.01 21.08
CA LYS A 204 -17.18 15.15 21.97
C LYS A 204 -17.24 14.58 23.37
N ALA A 205 -16.14 14.68 24.10
CA ALA A 205 -16.14 14.38 25.52
C ALA A 205 -17.23 15.29 26.13
N ALA A 206 -18.24 14.65 26.70
CA ALA A 206 -19.30 15.32 27.46
C ALA A 206 -18.71 15.82 28.76
#